data_2bb327bead58b9864fc405ded4c62eac
#
_entry.id   2bb327bead58b9864fc405ded4c62eac
#
_cell.length_a   1.000
_cell.length_b   1.000
_cell.length_c   1.000
_cell.angle_alpha   90.00
_cell.angle_beta   90.00
_cell.angle_gamma   90.00
#
_symmetry.space_group_name_H-M   'P 1'
#
loop_
_entity.id
_entity.type
_entity.pdbx_description
1 polymer ?
#
loop_
_entity_poly.entity_id
_entity_poly.type
_entity_poly.pdbx_seq_one_letter_code
_entity_poly.pdbx_strand_id
1 'polypeptide(L)'
;MKLSSLKGIGQKTEQLFTKAGITDTSQLPYYYPRSYDIYKEPVLISEIDEDGIYTLYLSIASDVEVKPMKKLNITTVFAVDEQNERIKLTWFNMPFMKGALRRGYRYMVRGRVVCRGSLVSMEQPKLYTAAEYEQKLHYIQPIYPLVKGLTNNMVTKAVTQYFAMQNNPEEMEYLPKELIERYELKPLYAVSYTHLRAHETSLHLVC
;
A
#
# COMPACT_ATOMS: atom_id res chain seq x y z
N MET A 1 -19.54 -13.33 -15.52
CA MET A 1 -18.45 -14.32 -15.76
C MET A 1 -17.98 -14.87 -14.44
N LYS A 2 -17.58 -16.17 -14.38
CA LYS A 2 -17.03 -16.72 -13.13
C LYS A 2 -15.69 -16.04 -12.77
N LEU A 3 -15.43 -15.86 -11.47
CA LEU A 3 -14.16 -15.29 -10.98
C LEU A 3 -12.95 -16.15 -11.38
N SER A 4 -13.12 -17.45 -11.51
CA SER A 4 -12.10 -18.40 -11.97
C SER A 4 -11.62 -18.18 -13.42
N SER A 5 -12.31 -17.33 -14.21
CA SER A 5 -11.84 -16.92 -15.55
C SER A 5 -10.67 -15.92 -15.48
N LEU A 6 -10.45 -15.29 -14.32
CA LEU A 6 -9.34 -14.36 -14.11
C LEU A 6 -8.04 -15.11 -13.78
N LYS A 7 -6.94 -14.66 -14.37
CA LYS A 7 -5.61 -15.27 -14.17
C LYS A 7 -5.19 -15.18 -12.69
N GLY A 8 -4.84 -16.33 -12.10
CA GLY A 8 -4.40 -16.43 -10.72
C GLY A 8 -5.53 -16.59 -9.69
N ILE A 9 -6.79 -16.72 -10.14
CA ILE A 9 -7.92 -17.06 -9.29
C ILE A 9 -8.29 -18.54 -9.49
N GLY A 10 -7.74 -19.39 -8.61
CA GLY A 10 -8.16 -20.79 -8.50
C GLY A 10 -9.31 -20.96 -7.50
N GLN A 11 -9.81 -22.18 -7.38
CA GLN A 11 -10.98 -22.53 -6.55
C GLN A 11 -10.88 -22.02 -5.10
N LYS A 12 -9.70 -22.10 -4.47
CA LYS A 12 -9.50 -21.60 -3.10
C LYS A 12 -9.64 -20.06 -3.01
N THR A 13 -9.10 -19.34 -4.01
CA THR A 13 -9.19 -17.89 -4.07
C THR A 13 -10.61 -17.43 -4.38
N GLU A 14 -11.31 -18.11 -5.27
CA GLU A 14 -12.72 -17.87 -5.59
C GLU A 14 -13.61 -17.98 -4.33
N GLN A 15 -13.38 -18.99 -3.47
CA GLN A 15 -14.06 -19.12 -2.19
C GLN A 15 -13.80 -17.94 -1.25
N LEU A 16 -12.60 -17.35 -1.28
CA LEU A 16 -12.28 -16.15 -0.48
C LEU A 16 -13.02 -14.92 -0.99
N PHE A 17 -13.12 -14.74 -2.31
CA PHE A 17 -13.93 -13.70 -2.91
C PHE A 17 -15.42 -13.87 -2.57
N THR A 18 -15.94 -15.09 -2.64
CA THR A 18 -17.32 -15.40 -2.24
C THR A 18 -17.59 -15.03 -0.78
N LYS A 19 -16.65 -15.31 0.14
CA LYS A 19 -16.74 -14.86 1.54
C LYS A 19 -16.69 -13.33 1.69
N ALA A 20 -16.07 -12.63 0.77
CA ALA A 20 -16.05 -11.17 0.72
C ALA A 20 -17.30 -10.57 0.04
N GLY A 21 -18.27 -11.42 -0.38
CA GLY A 21 -19.51 -11.00 -1.04
C GLY A 21 -19.38 -10.87 -2.56
N ILE A 22 -18.27 -11.32 -3.15
CA ILE A 22 -18.01 -11.24 -4.60
C ILE A 22 -18.13 -12.65 -5.17
N THR A 23 -19.20 -12.90 -5.96
CA THR A 23 -19.48 -14.20 -6.56
C THR A 23 -19.29 -14.22 -8.08
N ASP A 24 -19.28 -13.05 -8.70
CA ASP A 24 -19.12 -12.85 -10.15
C ASP A 24 -18.20 -11.68 -10.46
N THR A 25 -17.53 -11.74 -11.63
CA THR A 25 -16.61 -10.68 -12.06
C THR A 25 -17.28 -9.33 -12.23
N SER A 26 -18.58 -9.27 -12.57
CA SER A 26 -19.33 -8.03 -12.73
C SER A 26 -19.47 -7.22 -11.42
N GLN A 27 -19.24 -7.85 -10.28
CA GLN A 27 -19.27 -7.19 -8.96
C GLN A 27 -17.94 -6.51 -8.59
N LEU A 28 -16.85 -6.84 -9.29
CA LEU A 28 -15.53 -6.28 -9.00
C LEU A 28 -15.46 -4.74 -9.13
N PRO A 29 -16.07 -4.09 -10.13
CA PRO A 29 -16.09 -2.63 -10.25
C PRO A 29 -16.77 -1.92 -9.08
N TYR A 30 -17.69 -2.59 -8.42
CA TYR A 30 -18.47 -2.07 -7.29
C TYR A 30 -17.85 -2.43 -5.93
N TYR A 31 -16.75 -3.17 -5.92
CA TYR A 31 -16.01 -3.46 -4.70
C TYR A 31 -15.04 -2.34 -4.38
N TYR A 32 -15.56 -1.27 -3.78
CA TYR A 32 -14.82 -0.04 -3.55
C TYR A 32 -13.77 -0.18 -2.45
N PRO A 33 -12.62 0.50 -2.61
CA PRO A 33 -11.63 0.63 -1.55
C PRO A 33 -12.23 1.36 -0.33
N ARG A 34 -11.87 0.92 0.87
CA ARG A 34 -12.24 1.61 2.12
C ARG A 34 -11.34 2.81 2.43
N SER A 35 -10.14 2.85 1.87
CA SER A 35 -9.15 3.92 2.01
C SER A 35 -8.06 3.78 0.96
N TYR A 36 -7.18 4.78 0.92
CA TYR A 36 -6.04 4.80 0.02
C TYR A 36 -4.75 4.99 0.81
N ASP A 37 -3.72 4.25 0.44
CA ASP A 37 -2.36 4.39 0.95
C ASP A 37 -1.51 5.13 -0.10
N ILE A 38 -1.09 6.37 0.22
CA ILE A 38 -0.36 7.23 -0.70
C ILE A 38 1.12 7.21 -0.33
N TYR A 39 1.98 6.90 -1.29
CA TYR A 39 3.42 6.98 -1.13
C TYR A 39 3.86 8.43 -1.33
N LYS A 40 4.19 9.10 -0.22
CA LYS A 40 4.60 10.51 -0.18
C LYS A 40 6.12 10.62 -0.14
N GLU A 41 6.63 11.81 -0.45
CA GLU A 41 8.04 12.14 -0.25
C GLU A 41 8.50 11.81 1.19
N PRO A 42 9.77 11.41 1.37
CA PRO A 42 10.32 11.23 2.70
C PRO A 42 10.37 12.57 3.45
N VAL A 43 10.09 12.52 4.74
CA VAL A 43 10.16 13.67 5.64
C VAL A 43 11.30 13.48 6.66
N LEU A 44 11.68 14.54 7.33
CA LEU A 44 12.62 14.50 8.46
C LEU A 44 11.90 14.08 9.75
N ILE A 45 12.64 13.52 10.70
CA ILE A 45 12.07 13.12 12.00
C ILE A 45 11.53 14.35 12.74
N SER A 46 12.20 15.50 12.61
CA SER A 46 11.77 16.78 13.20
C SER A 46 10.46 17.33 12.65
N GLU A 47 10.02 16.87 11.47
CA GLU A 47 8.77 17.28 10.83
C GLU A 47 7.56 16.41 11.26
N ILE A 48 7.79 15.40 12.11
CA ILE A 48 6.75 14.50 12.59
C ILE A 48 6.15 15.10 13.86
N ASP A 49 4.93 15.55 13.76
CA ASP A 49 4.17 16.20 14.86
C ASP A 49 3.08 15.29 15.45
N GLU A 50 2.64 14.27 14.72
CA GLU A 50 1.59 13.35 15.14
C GLU A 50 1.86 11.89 14.76
N ASP A 51 1.10 10.97 15.36
CA ASP A 51 1.13 9.56 14.99
C ASP A 51 0.57 9.38 13.57
N GLY A 52 1.33 8.71 12.69
CA GLY A 52 0.91 8.56 11.31
C GLY A 52 1.76 7.58 10.50
N ILE A 53 1.44 7.43 9.22
CA ILE A 53 2.27 6.69 8.28
C ILE A 53 3.19 7.67 7.58
N TYR A 54 4.48 7.51 7.84
CA TYR A 54 5.54 8.34 7.27
C TYR A 54 6.54 7.50 6.49
N THR A 55 7.22 8.16 5.58
CA THR A 55 8.42 7.65 4.92
C THR A 55 9.60 8.51 5.34
N LEU A 56 10.67 7.85 5.76
CA LEU A 56 11.89 8.50 6.23
C LEU A 56 13.08 7.93 5.46
N TYR A 57 14.06 8.76 5.16
CA TYR A 57 15.33 8.32 4.61
C TYR A 57 16.35 8.26 5.73
N LEU A 58 16.66 7.04 6.19
CA LEU A 58 17.39 6.80 7.44
C LEU A 58 18.70 6.06 7.21
N SER A 59 19.74 6.45 7.95
CA SER A 59 20.99 5.70 8.11
C SER A 59 20.92 4.84 9.37
N ILE A 60 21.32 3.58 9.28
CA ILE A 60 21.38 2.67 10.42
C ILE A 60 22.55 3.10 11.34
N ALA A 61 22.21 3.54 12.56
CA ALA A 61 23.16 4.12 13.50
C ALA A 61 23.71 3.13 14.55
N SER A 62 22.96 2.05 14.84
CA SER A 62 23.36 1.05 15.82
C SER A 62 23.45 -0.35 15.21
N ASP A 63 24.00 -1.29 15.97
CA ASP A 63 23.87 -2.70 15.66
C ASP A 63 22.43 -3.18 15.85
N VAL A 64 22.04 -4.20 15.08
CA VAL A 64 20.72 -4.80 15.15
C VAL A 64 20.66 -5.78 16.31
N GLU A 65 19.83 -5.48 17.29
CA GLU A 65 19.57 -6.35 18.43
C GLU A 65 18.39 -7.28 18.16
N VAL A 66 18.54 -8.54 18.49
CA VAL A 66 17.45 -9.53 18.48
C VAL A 66 17.26 -10.06 19.87
N LYS A 67 16.12 -9.77 20.48
CA LYS A 67 15.75 -10.25 21.83
C LYS A 67 14.68 -11.35 21.70
N PRO A 68 15.06 -12.62 21.99
CA PRO A 68 14.08 -13.69 22.03
C PRO A 68 13.21 -13.55 23.30
N MET A 69 11.90 -13.61 23.14
CA MET A 69 10.92 -13.71 24.22
C MET A 69 10.15 -15.03 24.09
N LYS A 70 9.47 -15.47 25.16
CA LYS A 70 8.81 -16.81 25.23
C LYS A 70 7.98 -17.21 23.99
N LYS A 71 7.39 -16.25 23.28
CA LYS A 71 6.54 -16.49 22.07
C LYS A 71 6.83 -15.53 20.90
N LEU A 72 7.83 -14.68 21.03
CA LEU A 72 8.04 -13.55 20.13
C LEU A 72 9.53 -13.21 20.04
N ASN A 73 10.06 -13.01 18.84
CA ASN A 73 11.38 -12.40 18.66
C ASN A 73 11.18 -10.90 18.37
N ILE A 74 11.85 -10.05 19.12
CA ILE A 74 11.84 -8.61 18.91
C ILE A 74 13.19 -8.21 18.32
N THR A 75 13.17 -7.70 17.10
CA THR A 75 14.34 -7.11 16.44
C THR A 75 14.25 -5.60 16.53
N THR A 76 15.28 -4.96 17.07
CA THR A 76 15.35 -3.52 17.22
C THR A 76 16.65 -2.96 16.66
N VAL A 77 16.56 -1.74 16.12
CA VAL A 77 17.72 -0.96 15.66
C VAL A 77 17.42 0.52 15.84
N PHE A 78 18.45 1.31 16.06
CA PHE A 78 18.37 2.75 15.99
C PHE A 78 18.88 3.24 14.65
N ALA A 79 18.16 4.20 14.09
CA ALA A 79 18.52 4.86 12.85
C ALA A 79 18.45 6.39 13.05
N VAL A 80 19.11 7.12 12.17
CA VAL A 80 19.14 8.59 12.17
C VAL A 80 18.81 9.11 10.78
N ASP A 81 18.19 10.28 10.73
CA ASP A 81 17.99 11.03 9.50
C ASP A 81 19.20 11.91 9.14
N GLU A 82 19.05 12.79 8.19
CA GLU A 82 20.11 13.69 7.73
C GLU A 82 20.48 14.78 8.75
N GLN A 83 19.57 15.10 9.69
CA GLN A 83 19.79 16.03 10.79
C GLN A 83 20.34 15.33 12.05
N ASN A 84 20.65 14.03 11.98
CA ASN A 84 21.05 13.18 13.11
C ASN A 84 19.97 13.01 14.18
N GLU A 85 18.71 13.33 13.87
CA GLU A 85 17.58 12.97 14.72
C GLU A 85 17.41 11.45 14.76
N ARG A 86 17.03 10.93 15.94
CA ARG A 86 17.07 9.49 16.21
C ARG A 86 15.69 8.88 16.25
N ILE A 87 15.52 7.75 15.58
CA ILE A 87 14.31 6.92 15.63
C ILE A 87 14.64 5.48 15.98
N LYS A 88 13.73 4.83 16.72
CA LYS A 88 13.79 3.41 17.02
C LYS A 88 12.91 2.62 16.05
N LEU A 89 13.51 1.68 15.32
CA LEU A 89 12.79 0.76 14.46
C LEU A 89 12.65 -0.60 15.14
N THR A 90 11.44 -1.18 15.07
CA THR A 90 11.12 -2.44 15.76
C THR A 90 10.37 -3.39 14.85
N TRP A 91 10.80 -4.64 14.78
CA TRP A 91 10.12 -5.73 14.08
C TRP A 91 9.82 -6.87 15.04
N PHE A 92 8.65 -7.50 14.88
CA PHE A 92 8.23 -8.66 15.64
C PHE A 92 8.29 -9.91 14.76
N ASN A 93 8.84 -11.00 15.28
CA ASN A 93 9.03 -12.28 14.58
C ASN A 93 9.80 -12.19 13.24
N MET A 94 10.72 -11.23 13.14
CA MET A 94 11.57 -11.03 11.96
C MET A 94 13.06 -10.99 12.33
N PRO A 95 13.63 -12.08 12.89
CA PRO A 95 15.04 -12.10 13.30
C PRO A 95 16.02 -11.98 12.12
N PHE A 96 15.57 -12.33 10.90
CA PHE A 96 16.35 -12.20 9.67
C PHE A 96 16.70 -10.75 9.32
N MET A 97 16.00 -9.75 9.88
CA MET A 97 16.33 -8.34 9.72
C MET A 97 17.74 -8.02 10.19
N LYS A 98 18.31 -8.82 11.12
CA LYS A 98 19.71 -8.68 11.53
C LYS A 98 20.70 -8.85 10.37
N GLY A 99 20.39 -9.71 9.42
CA GLY A 99 21.23 -9.91 8.22
C GLY A 99 20.89 -8.92 7.08
N ALA A 100 19.68 -8.36 7.06
CA ALA A 100 19.24 -7.44 6.02
C ALA A 100 19.70 -6.01 6.26
N LEU A 101 19.85 -5.60 7.52
CA LEU A 101 20.25 -4.26 7.90
C LEU A 101 21.75 -4.18 8.18
N ARG A 102 22.41 -3.17 7.63
CA ARG A 102 23.85 -2.93 7.85
C ARG A 102 24.06 -1.52 8.40
N ARG A 103 24.86 -1.43 9.48
CA ARG A 103 25.23 -0.15 10.07
C ARG A 103 25.92 0.76 9.04
N GLY A 104 25.56 2.04 9.03
CA GLY A 104 26.04 3.05 8.09
C GLY A 104 25.35 3.05 6.73
N TYR A 105 24.54 2.02 6.41
CA TYR A 105 23.76 2.02 5.15
C TYR A 105 22.46 2.80 5.31
N ARG A 106 22.01 3.39 4.20
CA ARG A 106 20.78 4.18 4.13
C ARG A 106 19.65 3.39 3.49
N TYR A 107 18.46 3.55 4.01
CA TYR A 107 17.23 2.90 3.55
C TYR A 107 16.08 3.90 3.54
N MET A 108 15.18 3.76 2.56
CA MET A 108 13.83 4.32 2.65
C MET A 108 13.00 3.43 3.57
N VAL A 109 12.55 3.99 4.67
CA VAL A 109 11.85 3.29 5.74
C VAL A 109 10.44 3.83 5.84
N ARG A 110 9.43 3.00 5.61
CA ARG A 110 8.03 3.42 5.63
C ARG A 110 7.22 2.61 6.60
N GLY A 111 6.52 3.27 7.50
CA GLY A 111 5.68 2.62 8.50
C GLY A 111 4.93 3.60 9.37
N ARG A 112 4.21 3.04 10.34
CA ARG A 112 3.53 3.86 11.33
C ARG A 112 4.50 4.34 12.38
N VAL A 113 4.63 5.65 12.48
CA VAL A 113 5.38 6.32 13.54
C VAL A 113 4.48 6.53 14.73
N VAL A 114 5.03 6.33 15.92
CA VAL A 114 4.42 6.62 17.21
C VAL A 114 5.36 7.52 17.99
N CYS A 115 4.85 8.67 18.42
CA CYS A 115 5.56 9.65 19.22
C CYS A 115 5.18 9.48 20.71
N ARG A 116 6.19 9.25 21.57
CA ARG A 116 6.00 9.16 23.03
C ARG A 116 7.00 10.09 23.72
N GLY A 117 6.57 11.31 23.98
CA GLY A 117 7.46 12.36 24.47
C GLY A 117 8.59 12.62 23.46
N SER A 118 9.83 12.53 23.89
CA SER A 118 11.00 12.68 23.01
C SER A 118 11.39 11.43 22.22
N LEU A 119 10.69 10.29 22.43
CA LEU A 119 10.99 9.05 21.74
C LEU A 119 10.11 8.88 20.52
N VAL A 120 10.72 8.93 19.36
CA VAL A 120 10.09 8.59 18.07
C VAL A 120 10.40 7.13 17.76
N SER A 121 9.36 6.37 17.44
CA SER A 121 9.50 4.93 17.12
C SER A 121 8.62 4.53 15.96
N MET A 122 9.07 3.52 15.22
CA MET A 122 8.31 2.95 14.11
C MET A 122 8.26 1.43 14.27
N GLU A 123 7.03 0.87 14.19
CA GLU A 123 6.79 -0.57 14.35
C GLU A 123 6.50 -1.23 13.01
N GLN A 124 7.11 -2.41 12.79
CA GLN A 124 6.95 -3.20 11.56
C GLN A 124 7.16 -2.39 10.27
N PRO A 125 8.19 -1.51 10.20
CA PRO A 125 8.40 -0.73 8.99
C PRO A 125 8.78 -1.60 7.80
N LYS A 126 8.38 -1.14 6.61
CA LYS A 126 8.84 -1.66 5.34
C LYS A 126 10.10 -0.92 4.92
N LEU A 127 11.06 -1.68 4.40
CA LEU A 127 12.31 -1.14 3.86
C LEU A 127 12.26 -1.16 2.34
N TYR A 128 12.80 -0.12 1.74
CA TYR A 128 12.98 0.01 0.30
C TYR A 128 14.37 0.57 0.02
N THR A 129 14.93 0.24 -1.11
CA THR A 129 16.00 1.02 -1.72
C THR A 129 15.44 2.35 -2.21
N ALA A 130 16.30 3.36 -2.41
CA ALA A 130 15.86 4.65 -2.97
C ALA A 130 15.16 4.47 -4.33
N ALA A 131 15.75 3.65 -5.23
CA ALA A 131 15.17 3.39 -6.55
C ALA A 131 13.81 2.67 -6.50
N GLU A 132 13.64 1.69 -5.59
CA GLU A 132 12.34 1.01 -5.42
C GLU A 132 11.27 1.96 -4.87
N TYR A 133 11.67 2.89 -4.01
CA TYR A 133 10.73 3.85 -3.45
C TYR A 133 10.34 4.92 -4.46
N GLU A 134 11.28 5.42 -5.25
CA GLU A 134 11.04 6.39 -6.32
C GLU A 134 10.00 5.89 -7.33
N GLN A 135 10.05 4.60 -7.70
CA GLN A 135 9.03 3.98 -8.55
C GLN A 135 7.63 3.94 -7.92
N LYS A 136 7.55 4.07 -6.59
CA LYS A 136 6.28 4.08 -5.84
C LYS A 136 5.85 5.48 -5.43
N LEU A 137 6.70 6.46 -5.59
CA LEU A 137 6.42 7.83 -5.19
C LEU A 137 5.16 8.35 -5.90
N HIS A 138 4.29 9.00 -5.13
CA HIS A 138 2.96 9.45 -5.55
C HIS A 138 1.98 8.32 -5.94
N TYR A 139 2.41 7.06 -5.79
CA TYR A 139 1.52 5.94 -6.01
C TYR A 139 0.39 5.92 -4.99
N ILE A 140 -0.84 5.79 -5.49
CA ILE A 140 -2.04 5.67 -4.66
C ILE A 140 -2.48 4.20 -4.65
N GLN A 141 -2.21 3.51 -3.56
CA GLN A 141 -2.60 2.12 -3.42
C GLN A 141 -4.01 2.01 -2.83
N PRO A 142 -4.98 1.45 -3.54
CA PRO A 142 -6.30 1.20 -2.98
C PRO A 142 -6.22 0.13 -1.89
N ILE A 143 -6.89 0.37 -0.76
CA ILE A 143 -7.00 -0.56 0.37
C ILE A 143 -8.43 -1.07 0.44
N TYR A 144 -8.64 -2.32 0.07
CA TYR A 144 -9.95 -2.94 0.05
C TYR A 144 -10.36 -3.51 1.41
N PRO A 145 -11.67 -3.68 1.68
CA PRO A 145 -12.14 -4.52 2.77
C PRO A 145 -11.66 -5.97 2.54
N LEU A 146 -11.14 -6.62 3.56
CA LEU A 146 -10.56 -7.94 3.41
C LEU A 146 -11.20 -8.94 4.39
N VAL A 147 -11.40 -10.17 3.94
CA VAL A 147 -11.71 -11.34 4.77
C VAL A 147 -10.45 -12.15 5.05
N LYS A 148 -10.45 -12.96 6.09
CA LYS A 148 -9.31 -13.81 6.45
C LYS A 148 -8.85 -14.68 5.26
N GLY A 149 -7.61 -14.51 4.86
CA GLY A 149 -6.98 -15.22 3.74
C GLY A 149 -7.02 -14.47 2.40
N LEU A 150 -7.92 -13.50 2.20
CA LEU A 150 -7.92 -12.62 1.04
C LEU A 150 -6.93 -11.46 1.27
N THR A 151 -6.05 -11.22 0.31
CA THR A 151 -5.06 -10.13 0.38
C THR A 151 -5.43 -8.97 -0.52
N ASN A 152 -4.99 -7.75 -0.16
CA ASN A 152 -5.22 -6.56 -0.97
C ASN A 152 -4.71 -6.73 -2.42
N ASN A 153 -3.55 -7.36 -2.57
CA ASN A 153 -2.95 -7.63 -3.89
C ASN A 153 -3.82 -8.58 -4.76
N MET A 154 -4.49 -9.57 -4.14
CA MET A 154 -5.41 -10.45 -4.87
C MET A 154 -6.60 -9.66 -5.41
N VAL A 155 -7.18 -8.78 -4.59
CA VAL A 155 -8.31 -7.93 -5.01
C VAL A 155 -7.87 -6.94 -6.08
N THR A 156 -6.78 -6.21 -5.86
CA THR A 156 -6.25 -5.25 -6.85
C THR A 156 -6.00 -5.93 -8.19
N LYS A 157 -5.34 -7.09 -8.21
CA LYS A 157 -5.09 -7.84 -9.45
C LYS A 157 -6.37 -8.28 -10.15
N ALA A 158 -7.38 -8.73 -9.40
CA ALA A 158 -8.66 -9.15 -9.97
C ALA A 158 -9.39 -7.97 -10.60
N VAL A 159 -9.45 -6.83 -9.90
CA VAL A 159 -10.09 -5.60 -10.38
C VAL A 159 -9.35 -5.06 -11.62
N THR A 160 -8.01 -4.99 -11.59
CA THR A 160 -7.20 -4.58 -12.75
C THR A 160 -7.44 -5.47 -13.97
N GLN A 161 -7.46 -6.80 -13.79
CA GLN A 161 -7.73 -7.72 -14.89
C GLN A 161 -9.14 -7.55 -15.45
N TYR A 162 -10.14 -7.36 -14.58
CA TYR A 162 -11.52 -7.11 -15.03
C TYR A 162 -11.56 -5.90 -15.97
N PHE A 163 -10.99 -4.77 -15.57
CA PHE A 163 -11.00 -3.56 -16.40
C PHE A 163 -10.18 -3.72 -17.69
N ALA A 164 -9.05 -4.45 -17.64
CA ALA A 164 -8.26 -4.75 -18.84
C ALA A 164 -8.99 -5.63 -19.87
N MET A 165 -10.01 -6.39 -19.42
CA MET A 165 -10.83 -7.24 -20.30
C MET A 165 -12.05 -6.51 -20.90
N GLN A 166 -12.36 -5.30 -20.42
CA GLN A 166 -13.49 -4.51 -20.91
C GLN A 166 -13.13 -3.81 -22.22
N ASN A 167 -13.77 -4.20 -23.31
CA ASN A 167 -13.62 -3.54 -24.62
C ASN A 167 -14.39 -2.21 -24.69
N ASN A 168 -15.52 -2.11 -23.95
CA ASN A 168 -16.39 -0.96 -23.94
C ASN A 168 -16.70 -0.52 -22.49
N PRO A 169 -15.80 0.23 -21.85
CA PRO A 169 -16.03 0.68 -20.46
C PRO A 169 -17.24 1.59 -20.30
N GLU A 170 -17.71 2.24 -21.38
CA GLU A 170 -18.91 3.08 -21.38
C GLU A 170 -20.20 2.29 -21.14
N GLU A 171 -20.22 1.00 -21.45
CA GLU A 171 -21.37 0.11 -21.18
C GLU A 171 -21.62 -0.13 -19.69
N MET A 172 -20.69 0.25 -18.83
CA MET A 172 -20.85 0.20 -17.38
C MET A 172 -21.65 1.36 -16.83
N GLU A 173 -21.87 2.41 -17.64
CA GLU A 173 -22.62 3.59 -17.20
C GLU A 173 -24.13 3.30 -17.21
N TYR A 174 -24.76 3.54 -16.06
CA TYR A 174 -26.20 3.37 -15.89
C TYR A 174 -26.96 4.70 -15.79
N LEU A 175 -26.24 5.82 -15.63
CA LEU A 175 -26.86 7.14 -15.61
C LEU A 175 -27.09 7.62 -17.04
N PRO A 176 -28.26 8.21 -17.31
CA PRO A 176 -28.51 8.92 -18.57
C PRO A 176 -27.46 10.01 -18.82
N LYS A 177 -27.03 10.15 -20.08
CA LYS A 177 -26.00 11.13 -20.47
C LYS A 177 -26.38 12.55 -20.06
N GLU A 178 -27.66 12.88 -20.16
CA GLU A 178 -28.22 14.19 -19.79
C GLU A 178 -28.00 14.54 -18.31
N LEU A 179 -28.02 13.52 -17.42
CA LEU A 179 -27.73 13.71 -15.99
C LEU A 179 -26.26 13.90 -15.75
N ILE A 180 -25.41 13.12 -16.44
CA ILE A 180 -23.96 13.23 -16.33
C ILE A 180 -23.50 14.63 -16.75
N GLU A 181 -23.99 15.11 -17.90
CA GLU A 181 -23.67 16.45 -18.42
C GLU A 181 -24.24 17.57 -17.55
N ARG A 182 -25.53 17.46 -17.15
CA ARG A 182 -26.21 18.48 -16.33
C ARG A 182 -25.56 18.72 -14.97
N TYR A 183 -25.03 17.65 -14.34
CA TYR A 183 -24.44 17.71 -13.01
C TYR A 183 -22.91 17.62 -13.04
N GLU A 184 -22.30 17.68 -14.22
CA GLU A 184 -20.86 17.56 -14.41
C GLU A 184 -20.26 16.33 -13.71
N LEU A 185 -20.98 15.20 -13.75
CA LEU A 185 -20.58 13.97 -13.10
C LEU A 185 -19.47 13.28 -13.91
N LYS A 186 -18.53 12.65 -13.21
CA LYS A 186 -17.60 11.73 -13.87
C LYS A 186 -18.30 10.43 -14.20
N PRO A 187 -18.15 9.88 -15.42
CA PRO A 187 -18.71 8.57 -15.77
C PRO A 187 -18.27 7.48 -14.79
N LEU A 188 -19.12 6.50 -14.50
CA LEU A 188 -18.85 5.43 -13.54
C LEU A 188 -17.55 4.69 -13.85
N TYR A 189 -17.29 4.38 -15.12
CA TYR A 189 -16.04 3.72 -15.52
C TYR A 189 -14.83 4.59 -15.21
N ALA A 190 -14.91 5.91 -15.40
CA ALA A 190 -13.81 6.83 -15.11
C ALA A 190 -13.54 6.88 -13.59
N VAL A 191 -14.58 6.88 -12.75
CA VAL A 191 -14.46 6.83 -11.29
C VAL A 191 -13.81 5.50 -10.89
N SER A 192 -14.34 4.39 -11.35
CA SER A 192 -13.84 3.05 -11.04
C SER A 192 -12.42 2.82 -11.59
N TYR A 193 -12.09 3.40 -12.75
CA TYR A 193 -10.79 3.28 -13.40
C TYR A 193 -9.74 4.24 -12.85
N THR A 194 -10.12 5.43 -12.38
CA THR A 194 -9.18 6.35 -11.72
C THR A 194 -8.65 5.78 -10.41
N HIS A 195 -9.42 4.96 -9.72
CA HIS A 195 -8.94 4.20 -8.56
C HIS A 195 -7.82 3.21 -8.92
N LEU A 196 -7.77 2.75 -10.17
CA LEU A 196 -6.73 1.84 -10.68
C LEU A 196 -5.60 2.59 -11.38
N ARG A 197 -5.89 3.70 -12.10
CA ARG A 197 -4.91 4.48 -12.85
C ARG A 197 -4.10 5.46 -12.01
N ALA A 198 -4.48 5.72 -10.78
CA ALA A 198 -3.55 6.33 -9.83
C ALA A 198 -2.22 5.54 -9.76
N HIS A 199 -2.23 4.31 -10.30
CA HIS A 199 -1.12 3.41 -10.49
C HIS A 199 -0.24 3.73 -11.71
N GLU A 200 -0.74 4.38 -12.76
CA GLU A 200 -0.04 4.51 -14.04
C GLU A 200 0.34 5.96 -14.42
N THR A 201 -0.21 6.96 -13.75
CA THR A 201 -0.04 8.37 -14.14
C THR A 201 1.28 9.01 -13.74
N SER A 202 2.15 8.34 -13.03
CA SER A 202 3.51 8.86 -12.78
C SER A 202 4.45 8.72 -13.99
N LEU A 203 4.04 8.08 -15.09
CA LEU A 203 4.89 7.86 -16.28
C LEU A 203 4.60 8.81 -17.47
N HIS A 204 3.59 9.69 -17.41
CA HIS A 204 3.19 10.52 -18.55
C HIS A 204 2.88 11.99 -18.24
N LEU A 205 3.45 12.57 -17.20
CA LEU A 205 3.43 14.02 -16.98
C LEU A 205 4.85 14.61 -17.05
N VAL A 206 5.57 14.26 -18.13
CA VAL A 206 6.72 15.02 -18.60
C VAL A 206 6.53 15.24 -20.09
N CYS A 207 5.83 16.30 -20.40
CA CYS A 207 5.96 17.11 -21.63
C CYS A 207 5.62 18.54 -21.29
#